data_d0117b41dce5d592c6a84295329ce059
#
_entry.id   d0117b41dce5d592c6a84295329ce059
#
_cell.length_a   1.000
_cell.length_b   1.000
_cell.length_c   1.000
_cell.angle_alpha   90.00
_cell.angle_beta   90.00
_cell.angle_gamma   90.00
#
_symmetry.space_group_name_H-M   'P 1'
#
loop_
_entity.id
_entity.type
_entity.pdbx_description
1 polymer ?
#
loop_
_entity_poly.entity_id
_entity_poly.type
_entity_poly.pdbx_seq_one_letter_code
_entity_poly.pdbx_strand_id
1 'polypeptide(L)'
;MTSKVAQMTARVRGEEIPVRTEVLLCNRCGFQVLTDEQSDAYTVASADAYREKHGLLTSRELKEIRSRFGMSQQSFARFLKVGVASVKRWEAGLVQDEAMDELIKVKSDLTTARANVRQLESQLGLPPSALPRRTAVLL
;
A
#
# COMPACT_ATOMS: atom_id res chain seq x y z
N MET A 1 24.37 22.54 -5.68
CA MET A 1 23.34 22.10 -4.73
C MET A 1 23.68 20.71 -4.21
N THR A 2 23.40 20.48 -2.94
CA THR A 2 23.69 19.20 -2.28
C THR A 2 22.39 18.53 -1.87
N SER A 3 22.32 17.21 -1.98
CA SER A 3 21.18 16.45 -1.44
C SER A 3 21.30 16.33 0.07
N LYS A 4 20.22 16.51 0.77
CA LYS A 4 20.16 16.45 2.23
C LYS A 4 18.83 15.86 2.67
N VAL A 5 18.82 15.11 3.77
CA VAL A 5 17.58 14.67 4.43
C VAL A 5 17.10 15.79 5.34
N ALA A 6 15.89 16.24 5.12
CA ALA A 6 15.23 17.29 5.91
C ALA A 6 13.92 16.79 6.48
N GLN A 7 13.52 17.33 7.62
CA GLN A 7 12.19 17.10 8.17
C GLN A 7 11.26 18.18 7.66
N MET A 8 10.16 17.73 7.05
CA MET A 8 9.10 18.62 6.54
C MET A 8 7.79 18.26 7.21
N THR A 9 6.87 19.20 7.23
CA THR A 9 5.52 18.96 7.73
C THR A 9 4.59 18.83 6.53
N ALA A 10 4.02 17.62 6.36
CA ALA A 10 3.03 17.36 5.33
C ALA A 10 1.63 17.52 5.90
N ARG A 11 0.71 17.95 5.06
CA ARG A 11 -0.71 17.95 5.40
C ARG A 11 -1.42 16.86 4.62
N VAL A 12 -1.91 15.85 5.33
CA VAL A 12 -2.63 14.71 4.75
C VAL A 12 -3.99 14.61 5.42
N ARG A 13 -5.05 14.72 4.63
CA ARG A 13 -6.44 14.71 5.12
C ARG A 13 -6.70 15.66 6.28
N GLY A 14 -6.09 16.85 6.22
CA GLY A 14 -6.23 17.87 7.23
C GLY A 14 -5.33 17.74 8.45
N GLU A 15 -4.55 16.65 8.55
CA GLU A 15 -3.58 16.47 9.63
C GLU A 15 -2.18 16.92 9.22
N GLU A 16 -1.48 17.54 10.13
CA GLU A 16 -0.07 17.88 9.97
C GLU A 16 0.78 16.71 10.47
N ILE A 17 1.65 16.19 9.58
CA ILE A 17 2.45 15.01 9.86
C ILE A 17 3.91 15.32 9.53
N PRO A 18 4.84 15.09 10.47
CA PRO A 18 6.27 15.25 10.19
C PRO A 18 6.74 14.14 9.28
N VAL A 19 7.46 14.48 8.22
CA VAL A 19 7.99 13.55 7.23
C VAL A 19 9.45 13.88 6.97
N ARG A 20 10.30 12.88 6.99
CA ARG A 20 11.71 13.01 6.61
C ARG A 20 11.83 12.69 5.13
N THR A 21 12.45 13.57 4.37
CA THR A 21 12.58 13.43 2.93
C THR A 21 13.90 14.02 2.44
N GLU A 22 14.34 13.56 1.28
CA GLU A 22 15.49 14.15 0.61
C GLU A 22 15.08 15.43 -0.11
N VAL A 23 15.92 16.45 0.04
CA VAL A 23 15.74 17.75 -0.61
C VAL A 23 17.07 18.19 -1.22
N LEU A 24 17.03 19.06 -2.20
CA LEU A 24 18.20 19.78 -2.67
C LEU A 24 18.36 21.07 -1.87
N LEU A 25 19.56 21.28 -1.35
CA LEU A 25 19.91 22.44 -0.57
C LEU A 25 20.84 23.34 -1.35
N CYS A 26 20.52 24.62 -1.43
CA CYS A 26 21.45 25.62 -1.95
C CYS A 26 22.55 25.89 -0.91
N ASN A 27 23.82 25.69 -1.29
CA ASN A 27 24.95 25.88 -0.40
C ASN A 27 25.20 27.36 -0.01
N ARG A 28 24.63 28.30 -0.76
CA ARG A 28 24.82 29.74 -0.52
C ARG A 28 23.76 30.33 0.42
N CYS A 29 22.47 30.04 0.16
CA CYS A 29 21.38 30.69 0.87
C CYS A 29 20.54 29.77 1.73
N GLY A 30 20.81 28.46 1.69
CA GLY A 30 20.04 27.48 2.44
C GLY A 30 18.65 27.17 1.89
N PHE A 31 18.33 27.69 0.69
CA PHE A 31 17.05 27.43 0.06
C PHE A 31 16.91 25.94 -0.28
N GLN A 32 15.75 25.38 0.00
CA GLN A 32 15.46 23.98 -0.22
C GLN A 32 14.46 23.81 -1.36
N VAL A 33 14.75 22.91 -2.29
CA VAL A 33 13.86 22.53 -3.38
C VAL A 33 13.78 21.02 -3.49
N LEU A 34 12.72 20.55 -4.12
CA LEU A 34 12.53 19.14 -4.46
C LEU A 34 12.64 18.96 -5.97
N THR A 35 13.34 17.93 -6.41
CA THR A 35 13.23 17.44 -7.78
C THR A 35 11.89 16.76 -7.96
N ASP A 36 11.51 16.45 -9.20
CA ASP A 36 10.27 15.72 -9.46
C ASP A 36 10.25 14.37 -8.76
N GLU A 37 11.36 13.62 -8.83
CA GLU A 37 11.50 12.34 -8.15
C GLU A 37 11.43 12.48 -6.62
N GLN A 38 12.06 13.51 -6.07
CA GLN A 38 11.99 13.80 -4.63
C GLN A 38 10.59 14.21 -4.20
N SER A 39 9.89 14.96 -5.06
CA SER A 39 8.49 15.34 -4.82
C SER A 39 7.57 14.13 -4.80
N ASP A 40 7.73 13.20 -5.75
CA ASP A 40 6.97 11.96 -5.78
C ASP A 40 7.26 11.11 -4.54
N ALA A 41 8.51 10.96 -4.18
CA ALA A 41 8.92 10.24 -2.97
C ALA A 41 8.37 10.88 -1.70
N TYR A 42 8.35 12.20 -1.63
CA TYR A 42 7.76 12.96 -0.53
C TYR A 42 6.25 12.71 -0.41
N THR A 43 5.55 12.69 -1.53
CA THR A 43 4.12 12.42 -1.57
C THR A 43 3.79 11.03 -1.02
N VAL A 44 4.53 10.01 -1.46
CA VAL A 44 4.36 8.64 -0.97
C VAL A 44 4.72 8.54 0.51
N ALA A 45 5.84 9.13 0.93
CA ALA A 45 6.26 9.12 2.33
C ALA A 45 5.25 9.81 3.24
N SER A 46 4.65 10.90 2.78
CA SER A 46 3.61 11.63 3.52
C SER A 46 2.36 10.78 3.71
N ALA A 47 1.91 10.14 2.64
CA ALA A 47 0.77 9.22 2.69
C ALA A 47 1.05 8.04 3.63
N ASP A 48 2.24 7.46 3.55
CA ASP A 48 2.62 6.33 4.37
C ASP A 48 2.75 6.69 5.85
N ALA A 49 3.25 7.88 6.16
CA ALA A 49 3.28 8.37 7.53
C ALA A 49 1.87 8.52 8.12
N TYR A 50 0.93 9.02 7.34
CA TYR A 50 -0.48 9.07 7.72
C TYR A 50 -1.05 7.66 7.92
N ARG A 51 -0.79 6.74 6.98
CA ARG A 51 -1.26 5.35 7.04
C ARG A 51 -0.75 4.63 8.29
N GLU A 52 0.52 4.76 8.61
CA GLU A 52 1.10 4.18 9.83
C GLU A 52 0.43 4.71 11.09
N LYS A 53 0.19 6.01 11.15
CA LYS A 53 -0.48 6.65 12.29
C LYS A 53 -1.90 6.12 12.50
N HIS A 54 -2.61 5.81 11.43
CA HIS A 54 -4.02 5.38 11.46
C HIS A 54 -4.22 3.87 11.27
N GLY A 55 -3.15 3.09 11.25
CA GLY A 55 -3.24 1.63 11.12
C GLY A 55 -3.68 1.16 9.74
N LEU A 56 -3.48 1.97 8.71
CA LEU A 56 -3.78 1.61 7.32
C LEU A 56 -2.58 0.95 6.65
N LEU A 57 -2.83 0.17 5.61
CA LEU A 57 -1.77 -0.44 4.80
C LEU A 57 -0.95 0.65 4.10
N THR A 58 0.37 0.55 4.21
CA THR A 58 1.30 1.45 3.52
C THR A 58 1.41 1.09 2.04
N SER A 59 2.01 1.97 1.24
CA SER A 59 2.26 1.70 -0.18
C SER A 59 3.10 0.44 -0.38
N ARG A 60 4.07 0.23 0.49
CA ARG A 60 4.91 -0.97 0.48
C ARG A 60 4.10 -2.23 0.78
N GLU A 61 3.27 -2.20 1.80
CA GLU A 61 2.40 -3.32 2.16
C GLU A 61 1.41 -3.66 1.06
N LEU A 62 0.83 -2.65 0.40
CA LEU A 62 -0.04 -2.85 -0.75
C LEU A 62 0.68 -3.55 -1.90
N LYS A 63 1.90 -3.13 -2.21
CA LYS A 63 2.73 -3.75 -3.24
C LYS A 63 3.16 -5.17 -2.86
N GLU A 64 3.48 -5.40 -1.60
CA GLU A 64 3.84 -6.73 -1.09
C GLU A 64 2.69 -7.73 -1.20
N ILE A 65 1.47 -7.31 -0.84
CA ILE A 65 0.26 -8.13 -1.00
C ILE A 65 0.07 -8.48 -2.47
N ARG A 66 0.13 -7.50 -3.36
CA ARG A 66 0.00 -7.68 -4.79
C ARG A 66 1.05 -8.64 -5.35
N SER A 67 2.31 -8.46 -4.97
CA SER A 67 3.43 -9.29 -5.40
C SER A 67 3.34 -10.72 -4.88
N ARG A 68 2.91 -10.90 -3.65
CA ARG A 68 2.74 -12.22 -3.03
C ARG A 68 1.77 -13.10 -3.80
N PHE A 69 0.72 -12.52 -4.38
CA PHE A 69 -0.24 -13.23 -5.21
C PHE A 69 0.08 -13.19 -6.70
N GLY A 70 1.23 -12.64 -7.09
CA GLY A 70 1.65 -12.54 -8.48
C GLY A 70 0.75 -11.62 -9.32
N MET A 71 0.10 -10.64 -8.71
CA MET A 71 -0.84 -9.77 -9.39
C MET A 71 -0.19 -8.49 -9.91
N SER A 72 -0.54 -8.11 -11.14
CA SER A 72 -0.29 -6.76 -11.65
C SER A 72 -1.24 -5.77 -10.99
N GLN A 73 -1.00 -4.47 -11.18
CA GLN A 73 -1.95 -3.45 -10.69
C GLN A 73 -3.36 -3.68 -11.25
N GLN A 74 -3.46 -4.04 -12.51
CA GLN A 74 -4.74 -4.31 -13.17
C GLN A 74 -5.43 -5.55 -12.59
N SER A 75 -4.70 -6.63 -12.36
CA SER A 75 -5.24 -7.84 -11.76
C SER A 75 -5.67 -7.60 -10.31
N PHE A 76 -4.91 -6.83 -9.58
CA PHE A 76 -5.23 -6.45 -8.20
C PHE A 76 -6.50 -5.60 -8.14
N ALA A 77 -6.64 -4.65 -9.07
CA ALA A 77 -7.88 -3.86 -9.20
C ALA A 77 -9.10 -4.74 -9.45
N ARG A 78 -8.99 -5.72 -10.35
CA ARG A 78 -10.06 -6.70 -10.59
C ARG A 78 -10.38 -7.54 -9.36
N PHE A 79 -9.36 -7.97 -8.66
CA PHE A 79 -9.50 -8.73 -7.42
C PHE A 79 -10.28 -7.94 -6.36
N LEU A 80 -10.03 -6.64 -6.25
CA LEU A 80 -10.71 -5.75 -5.32
C LEU A 80 -12.02 -5.17 -5.87
N LYS A 81 -12.32 -5.40 -7.16
CA LYS A 81 -13.49 -4.84 -7.86
C LYS A 81 -13.49 -3.31 -7.89
N VAL A 82 -12.34 -2.74 -8.13
CA VAL A 82 -12.14 -1.29 -8.30
C VAL A 82 -11.48 -1.01 -9.65
N GLY A 83 -11.44 0.25 -10.05
CA GLY A 83 -10.69 0.67 -11.23
C GLY A 83 -9.18 0.62 -11.00
N VAL A 84 -8.41 0.30 -12.04
CA VAL A 84 -6.95 0.27 -11.96
C VAL A 84 -6.36 1.63 -11.57
N ALA A 85 -7.03 2.72 -11.91
CA ALA A 85 -6.62 4.07 -11.52
C ALA A 85 -6.57 4.23 -9.99
N SER A 86 -7.48 3.59 -9.25
CA SER A 86 -7.48 3.62 -7.79
C SER A 86 -6.23 2.96 -7.22
N VAL A 87 -5.87 1.78 -7.70
CA VAL A 87 -4.66 1.07 -7.28
C VAL A 87 -3.40 1.89 -7.56
N LYS A 88 -3.31 2.47 -8.75
CA LYS A 88 -2.19 3.33 -9.14
C LYS A 88 -2.06 4.55 -8.22
N ARG A 89 -3.18 5.17 -7.88
CA ARG A 89 -3.20 6.34 -6.98
C ARG A 89 -2.79 5.98 -5.57
N TRP A 90 -3.23 4.85 -5.05
CA TRP A 90 -2.83 4.40 -3.71
C TRP A 90 -1.32 4.15 -3.65
N GLU A 91 -0.76 3.49 -4.65
CA GLU A 91 0.68 3.23 -4.71
C GLU A 91 1.50 4.49 -4.99
N ALA A 92 0.88 5.53 -5.55
CA ALA A 92 1.52 6.83 -5.80
C ALA A 92 1.34 7.86 -4.68
N GLY A 93 0.62 7.53 -3.61
CA GLY A 93 0.52 8.39 -2.44
C GLY A 93 -0.85 9.00 -2.17
N LEU A 94 -1.91 8.51 -2.80
CA LEU A 94 -3.27 8.82 -2.38
C LEU A 94 -3.71 7.79 -1.35
N VAL A 95 -4.09 8.25 -0.17
CA VAL A 95 -4.51 7.34 0.92
C VAL A 95 -5.85 6.71 0.57
N GLN A 96 -5.92 5.39 0.67
CA GLN A 96 -7.16 4.63 0.53
C GLN A 96 -8.09 4.91 1.73
N ASP A 97 -9.40 4.80 1.51
CA ASP A 97 -10.34 4.92 2.61
C ASP A 97 -10.30 3.70 3.53
N GLU A 98 -10.82 3.85 4.74
CA GLU A 98 -10.78 2.80 5.77
C GLU A 98 -11.53 1.54 5.34
N ALA A 99 -12.65 1.69 4.65
CA ALA A 99 -13.44 0.55 4.18
C ALA A 99 -12.68 -0.26 3.14
N MET A 100 -11.99 0.41 2.22
CA MET A 100 -11.17 -0.24 1.20
C MET A 100 -9.95 -0.91 1.84
N ASP A 101 -9.31 -0.25 2.79
CA ASP A 101 -8.20 -0.82 3.54
C ASP A 101 -8.59 -2.12 4.24
N GLU A 102 -9.72 -2.11 4.91
CA GLU A 102 -10.26 -3.29 5.58
C GLU A 102 -10.58 -4.41 4.58
N LEU A 103 -11.18 -4.07 3.45
CA LEU A 103 -11.46 -5.04 2.38
C LEU A 103 -10.20 -5.70 1.87
N ILE A 104 -9.14 -4.94 1.65
CA ILE A 104 -7.85 -5.47 1.19
C ILE A 104 -7.29 -6.44 2.22
N LYS A 105 -7.29 -6.06 3.49
CA LYS A 105 -6.82 -6.91 4.60
C LYS A 105 -7.58 -8.24 4.66
N VAL A 106 -8.89 -8.17 4.68
CA VAL A 106 -9.76 -9.36 4.78
C VAL A 106 -9.59 -10.28 3.57
N LYS A 107 -9.61 -9.73 2.37
CA LYS A 107 -9.43 -10.53 1.15
C LYS A 107 -8.06 -11.19 1.07
N SER A 108 -7.02 -10.48 1.47
CA SER A 108 -5.64 -10.99 1.48
C SER A 108 -5.48 -12.14 2.47
N ASP A 109 -5.97 -11.98 3.68
CA ASP A 109 -5.90 -12.98 4.73
C ASP A 109 -6.66 -14.24 4.34
N LEU A 110 -7.85 -14.08 3.79
CA LEU A 110 -8.67 -15.20 3.36
C LEU A 110 -8.04 -15.99 2.22
N THR A 111 -7.49 -15.30 1.22
CA THR A 111 -6.81 -15.95 0.10
C THR A 111 -5.59 -16.73 0.58
N THR A 112 -4.85 -16.17 1.52
CA THR A 112 -3.72 -16.85 2.16
C THR A 112 -4.17 -18.07 2.95
N ALA A 113 -5.23 -17.95 3.75
CA ALA A 113 -5.77 -19.05 4.53
C ALA A 113 -6.22 -20.22 3.65
N ARG A 114 -6.89 -19.94 2.54
CA ARG A 114 -7.31 -20.97 1.58
C ARG A 114 -6.13 -21.69 0.94
N ALA A 115 -5.10 -20.94 0.55
CA ALA A 115 -3.89 -21.53 0.00
C ALA A 115 -3.20 -22.45 1.01
N ASN A 116 -3.12 -22.04 2.27
CA ASN A 116 -2.54 -22.83 3.35
C ASN A 116 -3.32 -24.13 3.60
N VAL A 117 -4.65 -24.08 3.59
CA VAL A 117 -5.49 -25.27 3.76
C VAL A 117 -5.27 -26.25 2.61
N ARG A 118 -5.26 -25.78 1.37
CA ARG A 118 -5.01 -26.64 0.19
C ARG A 118 -3.63 -27.29 0.23
N GLN A 119 -2.61 -26.55 0.63
CA GLN A 119 -1.27 -27.09 0.77
C GLN A 119 -1.22 -28.19 1.83
N LEU A 120 -1.85 -27.98 2.96
CA LEU A 120 -1.93 -28.95 4.04
C LEU A 120 -2.67 -30.22 3.61
N GLU A 121 -3.80 -30.09 2.94
CA GLU A 121 -4.56 -31.20 2.39
C GLU A 121 -3.71 -32.04 1.43
N SER A 122 -2.99 -31.36 0.53
CA SER A 122 -2.09 -32.04 -0.41
C SER A 122 -0.97 -32.81 0.31
N GLN A 123 -0.35 -32.21 1.32
CA GLN A 123 0.71 -32.83 2.10
C GLN A 123 0.23 -34.05 2.88
N LEU A 124 -1.00 -34.03 3.35
CA LEU A 124 -1.61 -35.12 4.12
C LEU A 124 -2.31 -36.17 3.23
N GLY A 125 -2.34 -35.98 1.92
CA GLY A 125 -3.04 -36.88 1.00
C GLY A 125 -4.57 -36.84 1.17
N LEU A 126 -5.12 -35.78 1.72
CA LEU A 126 -6.57 -35.62 1.91
C LEU A 126 -7.25 -35.14 0.64
N PRO A 127 -8.56 -35.47 0.43
CA PRO A 127 -9.31 -34.91 -0.68
C PRO A 127 -9.46 -33.39 -0.50
N PRO A 128 -9.65 -32.65 -1.61
CA PRO A 128 -9.90 -31.21 -1.51
C PRO A 128 -11.09 -30.93 -0.61
N SER A 129 -10.93 -29.94 0.28
CA SER A 129 -12.00 -29.53 1.17
C SER A 129 -13.14 -28.87 0.38
N ALA A 130 -14.35 -28.92 0.95
CA ALA A 130 -15.54 -28.25 0.39
C ALA A 130 -15.54 -26.74 0.62
N LEU A 131 -14.37 -26.10 0.74
CA LEU A 131 -14.28 -24.64 0.89
C LEU A 131 -14.88 -23.94 -0.34
N PRO A 132 -15.75 -22.96 -0.15
CA PRO A 132 -16.33 -22.23 -1.26
C PRO A 132 -15.25 -21.53 -2.07
N ARG A 133 -15.36 -21.61 -3.38
CA ARG A 133 -14.40 -20.99 -4.31
C ARG A 133 -14.50 -19.46 -4.33
N ARG A 134 -15.58 -18.90 -3.82
CA ARG A 134 -15.85 -17.46 -3.82
C ARG A 134 -15.76 -16.90 -2.42
N THR A 135 -15.21 -15.70 -2.31
CA THR A 135 -15.11 -14.97 -1.04
C THR A 135 -16.41 -14.32 -0.59
N ALA A 136 -17.46 -14.38 -1.38
CA ALA A 136 -18.74 -13.73 -1.12
C ALA A 136 -19.44 -14.18 0.17
N VAL A 137 -18.91 -15.15 0.86
CA VAL A 137 -19.51 -15.78 2.06
C VAL A 137 -19.15 -15.01 3.32
N LEU A 138 -18.48 -13.91 3.23
CA LEU A 138 -17.83 -13.31 4.37
C LEU A 138 -18.48 -12.14 4.99
N LEU A 139 -19.65 -12.00 4.78
CA LEU A 139 -20.35 -10.91 5.43
C LEU A 139 -21.12 -11.32 6.63
#